data_2ea05646eba27907e0615564f5679cd6
#
_entry.id   2ea05646eba27907e0615564f5679cd6
#
_cell.length_a   1.000
_cell.length_b   1.000
_cell.length_c   1.000
_cell.angle_alpha   90.00
_cell.angle_beta   90.00
_cell.angle_gamma   90.00
#
_symmetry.space_group_name_H-M   'P 1'
#
loop_
_entity.id
_entity.type
_entity.pdbx_description
1 polymer ?
#
loop_
_entity_poly.entity_id
_entity_poly.type
_entity_poly.pdbx_seq_one_letter_code
_entity_poly.pdbx_strand_id
1 'polypeptide(L)'
;MKNVLLLFCIGIFLASCSNNTSPMQIGIDACENCKMTISDARFGAEIVTRKGRIYKFDDIVCLRSYMKSGTVKSSDIESTFLVDYCNPHMLTPISKCILSSSENYGSPMNG
;
A
#
# COMPACT_ATOMS: atom_id res chain seq x y z
N MET A 1 42.66 -1.56 -24.68
CA MET A 1 41.44 -2.35 -24.91
C MET A 1 40.93 -3.08 -23.65
N LYS A 2 41.76 -3.53 -22.76
CA LYS A 2 41.30 -4.17 -21.52
C LYS A 2 40.58 -3.24 -20.53
N ASN A 3 40.85 -1.95 -20.56
CA ASN A 3 40.25 -0.96 -19.64
C ASN A 3 38.88 -0.46 -20.06
N VAL A 4 38.51 -0.62 -21.33
CA VAL A 4 37.18 -0.19 -21.86
C VAL A 4 36.09 -1.21 -21.47
N LEU A 5 36.47 -2.49 -21.36
CA LEU A 5 35.55 -3.55 -20.96
C LEU A 5 35.16 -3.46 -19.47
N LEU A 6 36.07 -2.94 -18.63
CA LEU A 6 35.85 -2.78 -17.20
C LEU A 6 34.92 -1.59 -16.88
N LEU A 7 34.96 -0.54 -17.73
CA LEU A 7 34.12 0.65 -17.59
C LEU A 7 32.65 0.39 -17.98
N PHE A 8 32.40 -0.62 -18.81
CA PHE A 8 31.04 -0.97 -19.24
C PHE A 8 30.24 -1.75 -18.21
N CYS A 9 30.90 -2.38 -17.25
CA CYS A 9 30.22 -3.17 -16.19
C CYS A 9 29.73 -2.31 -15.00
N ILE A 10 30.10 -1.04 -14.88
CA ILE A 10 29.75 -0.18 -13.74
C ILE A 10 28.43 0.58 -13.95
N GLY A 11 27.89 0.53 -15.18
CA GLY A 11 26.71 1.33 -15.57
C GLY A 11 25.33 0.74 -15.27
N ILE A 12 25.19 -0.47 -14.68
CA ILE A 12 23.90 -1.17 -14.59
C ILE A 12 23.40 -1.33 -13.15
N PHE A 13 23.83 -0.50 -12.22
CA PHE A 13 23.20 -0.42 -10.90
C PHE A 13 22.34 0.83 -10.73
N LEU A 14 21.48 1.10 -11.71
CA LEU A 14 20.30 1.92 -11.45
C LEU A 14 19.24 0.97 -10.86
N ALA A 15 19.34 0.74 -9.55
CA ALA A 15 18.29 0.10 -8.81
C ALA A 15 17.02 0.94 -9.01
N SER A 16 16.10 0.44 -9.80
CA SER A 16 14.77 0.98 -9.92
C SER A 16 14.16 0.94 -8.55
N CYS A 17 13.87 2.11 -7.96
CA CYS A 17 12.95 2.21 -6.83
C CYS A 17 11.56 1.86 -7.35
N SER A 18 11.23 0.58 -7.42
CA SER A 18 9.87 0.16 -7.66
C SER A 18 9.10 0.38 -6.35
N ASN A 19 8.03 1.16 -6.41
CA ASN A 19 7.02 1.17 -5.37
C ASN A 19 6.40 -0.23 -5.34
N ASN A 20 6.86 -1.06 -4.42
CA ASN A 20 6.42 -2.44 -4.31
C ASN A 20 5.06 -2.50 -3.63
N THR A 21 4.02 -2.08 -4.33
CA THR A 21 2.64 -2.35 -3.92
C THR A 21 2.26 -3.77 -4.28
N SER A 22 1.34 -4.35 -3.51
CA SER A 22 0.79 -5.67 -3.78
C SER A 22 -0.72 -5.57 -3.90
N PRO A 23 -1.33 -5.97 -5.03
CA PRO A 23 -2.78 -5.95 -5.18
C PRO A 23 -3.49 -6.75 -4.08
N MET A 24 -4.68 -6.28 -3.69
CA MET A 24 -5.51 -6.99 -2.71
C MET A 24 -5.99 -8.32 -3.28
N GLN A 25 -5.75 -9.40 -2.56
CA GLN A 25 -6.24 -10.74 -2.90
C GLN A 25 -7.47 -11.05 -2.05
N ILE A 26 -8.63 -10.88 -2.64
CA ILE A 26 -9.91 -11.08 -1.95
C ILE A 26 -10.08 -12.52 -1.51
N GLY A 27 -10.52 -12.71 -0.27
CA GLY A 27 -10.69 -14.02 0.34
C GLY A 27 -9.39 -14.69 0.82
N ILE A 28 -8.23 -14.05 0.59
CA ILE A 28 -6.91 -14.55 0.98
C ILE A 28 -6.23 -13.59 1.95
N ASP A 29 -6.13 -12.31 1.59
CA ASP A 29 -5.50 -11.30 2.44
C ASP A 29 -6.35 -10.98 3.66
N ALA A 30 -5.70 -10.75 4.80
CA ALA A 30 -6.33 -10.32 6.03
C ALA A 30 -5.95 -8.87 6.36
N CYS A 31 -6.88 -8.14 6.96
CA CYS A 31 -6.65 -6.81 7.50
C CYS A 31 -5.66 -6.88 8.66
N GLU A 32 -4.60 -6.09 8.62
CA GLU A 32 -3.58 -6.08 9.67
C GLU A 32 -4.11 -5.54 11.01
N ASN A 33 -5.12 -4.69 10.98
CA ASN A 33 -5.71 -4.11 12.19
C ASN A 33 -6.78 -5.01 12.82
N CYS A 34 -7.83 -5.37 12.08
CA CYS A 34 -8.97 -6.13 12.61
C CYS A 34 -8.83 -7.64 12.44
N LYS A 35 -7.84 -8.11 11.69
CA LYS A 35 -7.55 -9.52 11.41
C LYS A 35 -8.63 -10.27 10.63
N MET A 36 -9.64 -9.58 10.13
CA MET A 36 -10.65 -10.18 9.26
C MET A 36 -10.14 -10.31 7.83
N THR A 37 -10.63 -11.33 7.13
CA THR A 37 -10.35 -11.51 5.71
C THR A 37 -10.95 -10.37 4.90
N ILE A 38 -10.16 -9.80 3.99
CA ILE A 38 -10.60 -8.72 3.12
C ILE A 38 -11.56 -9.28 2.07
N SER A 39 -12.80 -8.82 2.10
CA SER A 39 -13.87 -9.27 1.21
C SER A 39 -14.20 -8.32 0.08
N ASP A 40 -13.80 -7.05 0.20
CA ASP A 40 -14.05 -6.00 -0.79
C ASP A 40 -12.82 -5.12 -0.96
N ALA A 41 -12.18 -5.21 -2.12
CA ALA A 41 -10.98 -4.46 -2.40
C ALA A 41 -11.20 -2.95 -2.54
N ARG A 42 -12.42 -2.52 -2.88
CA ARG A 42 -12.72 -1.11 -3.20
C ARG A 42 -12.42 -0.13 -2.06
N PHE A 43 -12.44 -0.60 -0.83
CA PHE A 43 -12.19 0.21 0.38
C PHE A 43 -10.79 0.00 0.94
N GLY A 44 -10.00 -0.85 0.33
CA GLY A 44 -8.71 -1.29 0.83
C GLY A 44 -7.67 -0.19 0.92
N ALA A 45 -6.73 -0.38 1.82
CA ALA A 45 -5.56 0.46 1.99
C ALA A 45 -4.30 -0.37 2.22
N GLU A 46 -3.14 0.21 1.98
CA GLU A 46 -1.86 -0.47 2.07
C GLU A 46 -0.78 0.47 2.59
N ILE A 47 0.01 0.00 3.53
CA ILE A 47 1.24 0.67 3.98
C ILE A 47 2.44 -0.12 3.45
N VAL A 48 3.39 0.58 2.84
CA VAL A 48 4.69 0.03 2.48
C VAL A 48 5.75 0.66 3.38
N THR A 49 6.49 -0.18 4.09
CA THR A 49 7.58 0.29 4.96
C THR A 49 8.89 0.46 4.18
N ARG A 50 9.83 1.22 4.76
CA ARG A 50 11.17 1.42 4.17
C ARG A 50 11.95 0.12 4.00
N LYS A 51 11.63 -0.90 4.81
CA LYS A 51 12.21 -2.25 4.71
C LYS A 51 11.51 -3.14 3.69
N GLY A 52 10.49 -2.62 2.98
CA GLY A 52 9.75 -3.34 1.97
C GLY A 52 8.61 -4.21 2.50
N ARG A 53 8.26 -4.10 3.78
CA ARG A 53 7.12 -4.82 4.33
C ARG A 53 5.81 -4.15 3.94
N ILE A 54 4.82 -4.95 3.59
CA ILE A 54 3.50 -4.50 3.16
C ILE A 54 2.46 -4.91 4.18
N TYR A 55 1.66 -3.93 4.63
CA TYR A 55 0.51 -4.15 5.50
C TYR A 55 -0.75 -3.76 4.76
N LYS A 56 -1.74 -4.65 4.76
CA LYS A 56 -3.02 -4.45 4.06
C LYS A 56 -4.14 -4.21 5.06
N PHE A 57 -5.11 -3.39 4.69
CA PHE A 57 -6.22 -2.98 5.52
C PHE A 57 -7.53 -3.07 4.76
N ASP A 58 -8.57 -3.47 5.46
CA ASP A 58 -9.92 -3.64 4.93
C ASP A 58 -10.56 -2.32 4.50
N ASP A 59 -10.32 -1.26 5.28
CA ASP A 59 -10.71 0.10 4.93
C ASP A 59 -9.83 1.17 5.62
N ILE A 60 -10.17 2.44 5.36
CA ILE A 60 -9.43 3.59 5.91
C ILE A 60 -9.56 3.70 7.44
N VAL A 61 -10.65 3.22 8.03
CA VAL A 61 -10.83 3.22 9.49
C VAL A 61 -9.81 2.29 10.13
N CYS A 62 -9.64 1.09 9.57
CA CYS A 62 -8.63 0.14 10.00
C CYS A 62 -7.21 0.69 9.84
N LEU A 63 -6.91 1.32 8.71
CA LEU A 63 -5.64 2.00 8.47
C LEU A 63 -5.34 3.05 9.55
N ARG A 64 -6.30 3.95 9.82
CA ARG A 64 -6.15 5.00 10.82
C ARG A 64 -5.94 4.45 12.22
N SER A 65 -6.71 3.45 12.61
CA SER A 65 -6.58 2.79 13.91
C SER A 65 -5.20 2.16 14.08
N TYR A 66 -4.73 1.48 13.07
CA TYR A 66 -3.40 0.86 13.07
C TYR A 66 -2.28 1.88 13.18
N MET A 67 -2.36 2.98 12.44
CA MET A 67 -1.37 4.07 12.52
C MET A 67 -1.37 4.72 13.90
N LYS A 68 -2.54 4.93 14.51
CA LYS A 68 -2.66 5.48 15.87
C LYS A 68 -2.13 4.54 16.95
N SER A 69 -2.17 3.25 16.74
CA SER A 69 -1.65 2.26 17.70
C SER A 69 -0.15 2.34 17.91
N GLY A 70 0.58 2.93 16.95
CA GLY A 70 2.03 3.05 16.99
C GLY A 70 2.78 1.73 16.76
N THR A 71 2.10 0.67 16.34
CA THR A 71 2.71 -0.63 16.03
C THR A 71 3.76 -0.49 14.92
N VAL A 72 3.49 0.37 13.92
CA VAL A 72 4.47 0.82 12.95
C VAL A 72 4.76 2.29 13.18
N LYS A 73 6.02 2.64 13.35
CA LYS A 73 6.42 4.04 13.53
C LYS A 73 6.26 4.81 12.22
N SER A 74 5.79 6.04 12.29
CA SER A 74 5.66 6.91 11.13
C SER A 74 6.95 7.06 10.33
N SER A 75 8.10 7.05 11.02
CA SER A 75 9.44 7.10 10.40
C SER A 75 9.78 5.86 9.58
N ASP A 76 9.13 4.71 9.84
CA ASP A 76 9.35 3.46 9.12
C ASP A 76 8.43 3.32 7.90
N ILE A 77 7.43 4.18 7.77
CA ILE A 77 6.50 4.17 6.64
C ILE A 77 7.12 4.93 5.47
N GLU A 78 7.28 4.26 4.35
CA GLU A 78 7.74 4.89 3.11
C GLU A 78 6.57 5.48 2.33
N SER A 79 5.50 4.72 2.17
CA SER A 79 4.34 5.13 1.37
C SER A 79 3.06 4.51 1.92
N THR A 80 1.96 5.24 1.72
CA THR A 80 0.61 4.78 2.02
C THR A 80 -0.24 4.89 0.76
N PHE A 81 -0.98 3.84 0.46
CA PHE A 81 -1.81 3.73 -0.73
C PHE A 81 -3.25 3.44 -0.35
N LEU A 82 -4.16 3.95 -1.16
CA LEU A 82 -5.58 3.57 -1.12
C LEU A 82 -5.96 2.90 -2.43
N VAL A 83 -6.87 1.94 -2.37
CA VAL A 83 -7.44 1.34 -3.57
C VAL A 83 -8.37 2.35 -4.25
N ASP A 84 -8.26 2.47 -5.56
CA ASP A 84 -9.19 3.26 -6.35
C ASP A 84 -10.55 2.57 -6.35
N TYR A 85 -11.59 3.26 -5.86
CA TYR A 85 -12.94 2.71 -5.79
C TYR A 85 -13.48 2.28 -7.16
N CYS A 86 -13.20 3.07 -8.19
CA CYS A 86 -13.64 2.79 -9.55
C CYS A 86 -12.81 1.73 -10.27
N ASN A 87 -11.57 1.51 -9.81
CA ASN A 87 -10.67 0.50 -10.37
C ASN A 87 -9.94 -0.24 -9.24
N PRO A 88 -10.57 -1.29 -8.65
CA PRO A 88 -10.06 -1.97 -7.45
C PRO A 88 -8.71 -2.67 -7.61
N HIS A 89 -8.17 -2.73 -8.81
CA HIS A 89 -6.82 -3.26 -9.07
C HIS A 89 -5.72 -2.20 -8.97
N MET A 90 -6.11 -0.91 -8.87
CA MET A 90 -5.15 0.20 -8.74
C MET A 90 -4.99 0.64 -7.31
N LEU A 91 -3.74 0.75 -6.90
CA LEU A 91 -3.32 1.37 -5.64
C LEU A 91 -2.78 2.77 -5.95
N THR A 92 -3.40 3.77 -5.35
CA THR A 92 -3.07 5.18 -5.58
C THR A 92 -2.42 5.75 -4.31
N PRO A 93 -1.28 6.46 -4.43
CA PRO A 93 -0.68 7.13 -3.28
C PRO A 93 -1.69 8.04 -2.58
N ILE A 94 -1.73 8.00 -1.24
CA ILE A 94 -2.72 8.76 -0.46
C ILE A 94 -2.69 10.26 -0.76
N SER A 95 -1.52 10.80 -1.12
CA SER A 95 -1.36 12.21 -1.50
C SER A 95 -2.12 12.61 -2.77
N LYS A 96 -2.49 11.64 -3.60
CA LYS A 96 -3.23 11.83 -4.84
C LYS A 96 -4.69 11.38 -4.75
N CYS A 97 -5.13 10.92 -3.59
CA CYS A 97 -6.50 10.46 -3.38
C CYS A 97 -7.43 11.61 -3.04
N ILE A 98 -8.67 11.53 -3.52
CA ILE A 98 -9.80 12.32 -3.07
C ILE A 98 -10.66 11.41 -2.21
N LEU A 99 -10.82 11.75 -0.93
CA LEU A 99 -11.69 11.02 -0.03
C LEU A 99 -13.11 11.60 -0.12
N SER A 100 -14.06 10.72 -0.39
CA SER A 100 -15.47 11.06 -0.44
C SER A 100 -16.24 10.26 0.61
N SER A 101 -17.13 10.91 1.33
CA SER A 101 -18.06 10.25 2.26
C SER A 101 -19.48 10.39 1.70
N SER A 102 -20.18 9.27 1.59
CA SER A 102 -21.55 9.25 1.11
C SER A 102 -22.32 8.10 1.75
N GLU A 103 -23.56 8.34 2.09
CA GLU A 103 -24.47 7.30 2.60
C GLU A 103 -24.71 6.15 1.60
N ASN A 104 -24.40 6.38 0.33
CA ASN A 104 -24.53 5.39 -0.73
C ASN A 104 -23.35 4.43 -0.83
N TYR A 105 -22.26 4.71 -0.12
CA TYR A 105 -21.05 3.89 -0.11
C TYR A 105 -20.78 3.37 1.30
N GLY A 106 -21.26 2.17 1.59
CA GLY A 106 -20.97 1.51 2.86
C GLY A 106 -19.62 0.80 2.83
N SER A 107 -18.63 1.28 3.59
CA SER A 107 -17.40 0.54 3.82
C SER A 107 -17.58 -0.56 4.86
N PRO A 108 -16.71 -1.59 4.91
CA PRO A 108 -16.80 -2.67 5.90
C PRO A 108 -16.83 -2.20 7.36
N MET A 109 -16.21 -1.07 7.66
CA MET A 109 -16.11 -0.50 9.01
C MET A 109 -16.90 0.81 9.17
N ASN A 110 -17.83 1.11 8.25
CA ASN A 110 -18.65 2.33 8.25
C ASN A 110 -17.82 3.63 8.31
N GLY A 111 -16.68 3.62 7.63
CA GLY A 111 -15.78 4.75 7.53
C GLY A 111 -16.04 5.67 6.35
#